data_3d4216db6c33d8c7010f86ccd73144a1
#
_entry.id   3d4216db6c33d8c7010f86ccd73144a1
#
_cell.length_a   1.000
_cell.length_b   1.000
_cell.length_c   1.000
_cell.angle_alpha   90.00
_cell.angle_beta   90.00
_cell.angle_gamma   90.00
#
_symmetry.space_group_name_H-M   'P 1'
#
loop_
_entity.id
_entity.type
_entity.pdbx_description
1 polymer ?
#
loop_
_entity_poly.entity_id
_entity_poly.type
_entity_poly.pdbx_seq_one_letter_code
_entity_poly.pdbx_strand_id
1 'polypeptide(L)'
;GKQHSFPTRRSSDLPLKFPNYKKKLATVRELTGLDEAVLTGTAKIGGHQVALCIMDSNFIMASMGSVVGEKITRLFELATEEKLPVVLFTASGGARMQEGIVSLMQMAKISAAVQRHSKSGLFYLTVLTDPTTGGVTASFAMEGDIIIAESQALVGFAGRRVIESTVREQLPDNFQKAEFLQEHGFVSFPNGVIDAG
;
A
#
# COMPACT_ATOMS: atom_id res chain seq x y z
N GLY A 1 -4.11 -15.42 12.70
CA GLY A 1 -2.73 -15.13 12.30
C GLY A 1 -1.91 -14.54 13.43
N LYS A 2 -0.59 -14.57 13.32
CA LYS A 2 0.28 -13.87 14.28
C LYS A 2 0.57 -12.47 13.74
N GLN A 3 0.25 -11.45 14.51
CA GLN A 3 0.64 -10.08 14.20
C GLN A 3 2.09 -9.86 14.66
N HIS A 4 2.95 -9.39 13.77
CA HIS A 4 4.32 -9.07 14.11
C HIS A 4 4.43 -7.60 14.54
N SER A 5 4.77 -7.38 15.80
CA SER A 5 5.07 -6.07 16.34
C SER A 5 6.57 -5.80 16.16
N PHE A 6 6.94 -5.14 15.07
CA PHE A 6 8.32 -4.71 14.88
C PHE A 6 8.59 -3.40 15.63
N PRO A 7 9.71 -3.30 16.37
CA PRO A 7 10.11 -2.03 16.98
C PRO A 7 10.43 -1.04 15.85
N THR A 8 9.57 -0.05 15.67
CA THR A 8 9.72 0.98 14.66
C THR A 8 9.83 2.35 15.30
N ARG A 9 10.53 3.26 14.63
CA ARG A 9 10.54 4.68 15.02
C ARG A 9 9.12 5.23 14.93
N ARG A 10 8.67 5.96 15.94
CA ARG A 10 7.35 6.58 15.92
C ARG A 10 7.34 7.70 14.87
N SER A 11 6.31 7.77 14.05
CA SER A 11 6.12 8.84 13.07
C SER A 11 6.18 10.24 13.69
N SER A 12 5.80 10.35 14.99
CA SER A 12 5.87 11.61 15.74
C SER A 12 7.28 12.12 16.03
N ASP A 13 8.30 11.28 15.87
CA ASP A 13 9.70 11.59 16.20
C ASP A 13 10.50 12.07 14.97
N LEU A 14 9.81 12.27 13.84
CA LEU A 14 10.44 12.76 12.61
C LEU A 14 10.86 14.25 12.72
N PRO A 15 11.93 14.63 12.01
CA PRO A 15 12.48 16.00 12.11
C PRO A 15 11.54 17.07 11.57
N LEU A 16 10.64 16.74 10.66
CA LEU A 16 9.65 17.66 10.12
C LEU A 16 8.57 17.94 11.16
N LYS A 17 8.60 19.13 11.75
CA LYS A 17 7.62 19.58 12.74
C LYS A 17 6.32 20.05 12.08
N PHE A 18 5.61 19.15 11.41
CA PHE A 18 4.36 19.49 10.74
C PHE A 18 3.28 19.88 11.78
N PRO A 19 2.58 21.02 11.61
CA PRO A 19 1.60 21.49 12.57
C PRO A 19 0.52 20.46 12.87
N ASN A 20 0.18 20.28 14.13
CA ASN A 20 -0.87 19.36 14.62
C ASN A 20 -0.70 17.86 14.25
N TYR A 21 0.41 17.45 13.65
CA TYR A 21 0.58 16.06 13.21
C TYR A 21 0.54 15.07 14.38
N LYS A 22 1.22 15.38 15.48
CA LYS A 22 1.17 14.53 16.71
C LYS A 22 -0.24 14.36 17.25
N LYS A 23 -1.02 15.47 17.30
CA LYS A 23 -2.41 15.44 17.75
C LYS A 23 -3.29 14.61 16.82
N LYS A 24 -3.14 14.78 15.50
CA LYS A 24 -3.86 14.00 14.50
C LYS A 24 -3.55 12.49 14.64
N LEU A 25 -2.29 12.11 14.82
CA LEU A 25 -1.91 10.71 15.06
C LEU A 25 -2.56 10.13 16.32
N ALA A 26 -2.57 10.88 17.43
CA ALA A 26 -3.19 10.42 18.66
C ALA A 26 -4.70 10.18 18.47
N THR A 27 -5.40 11.14 17.87
CA THR A 27 -6.85 11.03 17.60
C THR A 27 -7.16 9.84 16.68
N VAL A 28 -6.40 9.64 15.61
CA VAL A 28 -6.66 8.54 14.67
C VAL A 28 -6.38 7.19 15.31
N ARG A 29 -5.34 7.07 16.14
CA ARG A 29 -5.07 5.85 16.92
C ARG A 29 -6.21 5.51 17.86
N GLU A 30 -6.77 6.49 18.52
CA GLU A 30 -7.92 6.33 19.41
C GLU A 30 -9.17 5.86 18.65
N LEU A 31 -9.43 6.45 17.49
CA LEU A 31 -10.60 6.13 16.65
C LEU A 31 -10.51 4.77 15.96
N THR A 32 -9.32 4.39 15.50
CA THR A 32 -9.14 3.15 14.72
C THR A 32 -8.68 1.96 15.56
N GLY A 33 -8.15 2.20 16.76
CA GLY A 33 -7.49 1.16 17.56
C GLY A 33 -6.17 0.67 16.95
N LEU A 34 -5.67 1.31 15.90
CA LEU A 34 -4.44 0.93 15.19
C LEU A 34 -3.28 1.83 15.62
N ASP A 35 -2.09 1.26 15.71
CA ASP A 35 -0.86 2.01 15.92
C ASP A 35 -0.40 2.77 14.67
N GLU A 36 -0.67 2.21 13.49
CA GLU A 36 -0.32 2.78 12.18
C GLU A 36 -1.23 2.21 11.07
N ALA A 37 -1.22 2.85 9.90
CA ALA A 37 -2.07 2.61 8.74
C ALA A 37 -1.89 1.23 8.07
N VAL A 38 -1.10 0.35 8.66
CA VAL A 38 -0.84 -0.98 8.09
C VAL A 38 -0.75 -2.04 9.18
N LEU A 39 -1.42 -3.16 8.93
CA LEU A 39 -1.31 -4.40 9.69
C LEU A 39 -0.40 -5.37 8.92
N THR A 40 0.56 -5.95 9.61
CA THR A 40 1.50 -6.93 9.04
C THR A 40 1.60 -8.14 9.94
N GLY A 41 1.66 -9.33 9.35
CA GLY A 41 1.76 -10.56 10.12
C GLY A 41 1.82 -11.80 9.22
N THR A 42 1.71 -12.98 9.82
CA THR A 42 1.54 -14.24 9.10
C THR A 42 0.10 -14.73 9.25
N ALA A 43 -0.45 -15.28 8.18
CA ALA A 43 -1.82 -15.79 8.14
C ALA A 43 -1.90 -17.07 7.31
N LYS A 44 -3.07 -17.70 7.30
CA LYS A 44 -3.37 -18.78 6.36
C LYS A 44 -4.51 -18.35 5.45
N ILE A 45 -4.30 -18.51 4.14
CA ILE A 45 -5.31 -18.29 3.10
C ILE A 45 -5.45 -19.58 2.33
N GLY A 46 -6.66 -20.15 2.27
CA GLY A 46 -6.90 -21.44 1.60
C GLY A 46 -6.04 -22.59 2.14
N GLY A 47 -5.65 -22.54 3.42
CA GLY A 47 -4.75 -23.53 4.03
C GLY A 47 -3.25 -23.25 3.85
N HIS A 48 -2.86 -22.35 2.97
CA HIS A 48 -1.46 -21.96 2.70
C HIS A 48 -1.00 -20.85 3.64
N GLN A 49 0.19 -20.97 4.19
CA GLN A 49 0.78 -19.95 5.03
C GLN A 49 1.35 -18.81 4.15
N VAL A 50 1.03 -17.58 4.52
CA VAL A 50 1.44 -16.38 3.81
C VAL A 50 1.93 -15.30 4.77
N ALA A 51 2.78 -14.41 4.31
CA ALA A 51 3.04 -13.13 4.93
C ALA A 51 1.99 -12.14 4.42
N LEU A 52 1.19 -11.59 5.34
CA LEU A 52 0.02 -10.77 5.02
C LEU A 52 0.25 -9.31 5.42
N CYS A 53 -0.07 -8.41 4.51
CA CYS A 53 -0.11 -6.98 4.73
C CYS A 53 -1.49 -6.42 4.36
N ILE A 54 -2.10 -5.65 5.24
CA ILE A 54 -3.37 -4.97 4.97
C ILE A 54 -3.21 -3.50 5.34
N MET A 55 -3.43 -2.61 4.38
CA MET A 55 -3.48 -1.16 4.60
C MET A 55 -4.91 -0.75 4.96
N ASP A 56 -5.06 0.19 5.90
CA ASP A 56 -6.36 0.67 6.37
C ASP A 56 -6.50 2.18 6.11
N SER A 57 -7.40 2.53 5.18
CA SER A 57 -7.64 3.90 4.75
C SER A 57 -8.24 4.80 5.85
N ASN A 58 -8.83 4.24 6.89
CA ASN A 58 -9.32 5.00 8.04
C ASN A 58 -8.16 5.65 8.83
N PHE A 59 -6.95 5.10 8.75
CA PHE A 59 -5.77 5.69 9.36
C PHE A 59 -5.06 6.64 8.39
N ILE A 60 -5.41 7.92 8.41
CA ILE A 60 -4.84 9.01 7.57
C ILE A 60 -4.80 8.61 6.07
N MET A 61 -5.91 8.10 5.54
CA MET A 61 -6.03 7.60 4.16
C MET A 61 -4.97 6.53 3.80
N ALA A 62 -4.57 5.73 4.77
CA ALA A 62 -3.48 4.76 4.67
C ALA A 62 -2.21 5.33 4.01
N SER A 63 -1.93 6.62 4.23
CA SER A 63 -0.78 7.27 3.62
C SER A 63 0.53 6.65 4.09
N MET A 64 1.43 6.42 3.14
CA MET A 64 2.72 5.77 3.36
C MET A 64 3.68 6.74 4.05
N GLY A 65 3.89 6.54 5.36
CA GLY A 65 4.93 7.20 6.15
C GLY A 65 6.08 6.25 6.48
N SER A 66 7.01 6.72 7.29
CA SER A 66 8.22 5.96 7.67
C SER A 66 7.90 4.65 8.39
N VAL A 67 6.88 4.64 9.26
CA VAL A 67 6.47 3.43 9.99
C VAL A 67 5.80 2.43 9.07
N VAL A 68 4.93 2.90 8.16
CA VAL A 68 4.32 2.04 7.13
C VAL A 68 5.40 1.39 6.28
N GLY A 69 6.33 2.19 5.76
CA GLY A 69 7.43 1.68 4.95
C GLY A 69 8.32 0.67 5.68
N GLU A 70 8.63 0.94 6.96
CA GLU A 70 9.39 0.01 7.79
C GLU A 70 8.67 -1.32 8.01
N LYS A 71 7.38 -1.27 8.36
CA LYS A 71 6.58 -2.48 8.61
C LYS A 71 6.48 -3.36 7.35
N ILE A 72 6.22 -2.75 6.19
CA ILE A 72 6.13 -3.48 4.92
C ILE A 72 7.50 -4.06 4.54
N THR A 73 8.58 -3.28 4.66
CA THR A 73 9.94 -3.76 4.39
C THR A 73 10.26 -4.99 5.23
N ARG A 74 10.02 -4.92 6.55
CA ARG A 74 10.29 -6.04 7.47
C ARG A 74 9.40 -7.25 7.20
N LEU A 75 8.18 -7.04 6.72
CA LEU A 75 7.33 -8.15 6.31
C LEU A 75 7.95 -8.92 5.13
N PHE A 76 8.47 -8.20 4.11
CA PHE A 76 9.17 -8.83 3.00
C PHE A 76 10.46 -9.51 3.42
N GLU A 77 11.21 -8.93 4.37
CA GLU A 77 12.41 -9.56 4.93
C GLU A 77 12.07 -10.85 5.65
N LEU A 78 11.09 -10.84 6.55
CA LEU A 78 10.57 -12.03 7.23
C LEU A 78 10.07 -13.09 6.23
N ALA A 79 9.28 -12.67 5.23
CA ALA A 79 8.75 -13.57 4.22
C ALA A 79 9.87 -14.24 3.40
N THR A 80 10.95 -13.51 3.15
CA THR A 80 12.12 -14.04 2.44
C THR A 80 12.88 -15.07 3.29
N GLU A 81 13.07 -14.79 4.59
CA GLU A 81 13.69 -15.73 5.54
C GLU A 81 12.87 -17.01 5.72
N GLU A 82 11.56 -16.87 5.93
CA GLU A 82 10.63 -17.99 6.17
C GLU A 82 10.15 -18.66 4.88
N LYS A 83 10.59 -18.18 3.70
CA LYS A 83 10.18 -18.67 2.38
C LYS A 83 8.65 -18.66 2.18
N LEU A 84 8.00 -17.60 2.61
CA LEU A 84 6.57 -17.40 2.50
C LEU A 84 6.23 -16.54 1.28
N PRO A 85 5.12 -16.80 0.57
CA PRO A 85 4.56 -15.83 -0.35
C PRO A 85 4.04 -14.60 0.41
N VAL A 86 4.06 -13.45 -0.24
CA VAL A 86 3.48 -12.22 0.29
C VAL A 86 2.13 -11.95 -0.37
N VAL A 87 1.12 -11.63 0.45
CA VAL A 87 -0.17 -11.09 -0.01
C VAL A 87 -0.35 -9.71 0.61
N LEU A 88 -0.53 -8.70 -0.23
CA LEU A 88 -0.64 -7.32 0.20
C LEU A 88 -1.91 -6.68 -0.35
N PHE A 89 -2.81 -6.23 0.56
CA PHE A 89 -3.98 -5.44 0.22
C PHE A 89 -3.62 -3.97 0.37
N THR A 90 -3.69 -3.22 -0.75
CA THR A 90 -3.42 -1.78 -0.76
C THR A 90 -4.71 -0.98 -0.64
N ALA A 91 -4.67 0.07 0.18
CA ALA A 91 -5.71 1.08 0.27
C ALA A 91 -5.02 2.38 0.69
N SER A 92 -4.69 3.28 -0.23
CA SER A 92 -3.84 4.42 0.12
C SER A 92 -4.07 5.67 -0.72
N GLY A 93 -4.07 6.82 -0.05
CA GLY A 93 -3.99 8.13 -0.69
C GLY A 93 -2.57 8.53 -1.14
N GLY A 94 -1.56 7.66 -0.99
CA GLY A 94 -0.19 7.91 -1.44
C GLY A 94 0.80 8.22 -0.32
N ALA A 95 1.84 9.00 -0.62
CA ALA A 95 2.88 9.36 0.36
C ALA A 95 2.36 10.32 1.43
N ARG A 96 2.78 10.11 2.68
CA ARG A 96 2.37 10.92 3.84
C ARG A 96 3.04 12.29 3.84
N MET A 97 2.31 13.33 3.41
CA MET A 97 2.83 14.70 3.29
C MET A 97 3.45 15.24 4.58
N GLN A 98 2.89 14.88 5.74
CA GLN A 98 3.34 15.32 7.06
C GLN A 98 4.75 14.84 7.41
N GLU A 99 5.26 13.84 6.70
CA GLU A 99 6.60 13.28 6.88
C GLU A 99 7.58 13.73 5.79
N GLY A 100 7.12 14.55 4.84
CA GLY A 100 7.94 15.14 3.79
C GLY A 100 8.68 14.11 2.95
N ILE A 101 9.93 14.40 2.60
CA ILE A 101 10.78 13.56 1.74
C ILE A 101 10.98 12.14 2.30
N VAL A 102 10.92 11.96 3.62
CA VAL A 102 11.09 10.65 4.26
C VAL A 102 10.00 9.68 3.82
N SER A 103 8.77 10.17 3.57
CA SER A 103 7.69 9.35 3.04
C SER A 103 7.96 8.86 1.61
N LEU A 104 8.54 9.70 0.76
CA LEU A 104 8.92 9.31 -0.60
C LEU A 104 10.06 8.28 -0.62
N MET A 105 11.01 8.38 0.32
CA MET A 105 12.09 7.41 0.45
C MET A 105 11.59 5.99 0.78
N GLN A 106 10.38 5.85 1.33
CA GLN A 106 9.80 4.54 1.61
C GLN A 106 9.51 3.75 0.33
N MET A 107 9.21 4.42 -0.78
CA MET A 107 9.03 3.77 -2.08
C MET A 107 10.26 2.92 -2.43
N ALA A 108 11.41 3.55 -2.54
CA ALA A 108 12.66 2.84 -2.86
C ALA A 108 13.03 1.77 -1.82
N LYS A 109 12.77 2.04 -0.54
CA LYS A 109 13.05 1.10 0.55
C LYS A 109 12.23 -0.18 0.42
N ILE A 110 10.91 -0.05 0.19
CA ILE A 110 10.02 -1.21 0.02
C ILE A 110 10.34 -1.94 -1.27
N SER A 111 10.51 -1.24 -2.40
CA SER A 111 10.85 -1.86 -3.69
C SER A 111 12.16 -2.67 -3.62
N ALA A 112 13.14 -2.20 -2.85
CA ALA A 112 14.37 -2.96 -2.63
C ALA A 112 14.13 -4.28 -1.86
N ALA A 113 13.18 -4.30 -0.93
CA ALA A 113 12.80 -5.52 -0.21
C ALA A 113 11.99 -6.47 -1.10
N VAL A 114 11.04 -5.94 -1.89
CA VAL A 114 10.30 -6.70 -2.92
C VAL A 114 11.29 -7.36 -3.90
N GLN A 115 12.28 -6.62 -4.38
CA GLN A 115 13.27 -7.18 -5.31
C GLN A 115 14.08 -8.34 -4.69
N ARG A 116 14.48 -8.24 -3.41
CA ARG A 116 15.16 -9.34 -2.71
C ARG A 116 14.28 -10.56 -2.59
N HIS A 117 13.00 -10.36 -2.27
CA HIS A 117 11.99 -11.42 -2.18
C HIS A 117 11.81 -12.13 -3.53
N SER A 118 11.61 -11.38 -4.61
CA SER A 118 11.48 -11.88 -5.98
C SER A 118 12.73 -12.64 -6.44
N LYS A 119 13.95 -12.12 -6.17
CA LYS A 119 15.22 -12.81 -6.48
C LYS A 119 15.38 -14.15 -5.75
N SER A 120 14.67 -14.34 -4.64
CA SER A 120 14.62 -15.60 -3.91
C SER A 120 13.61 -16.60 -4.50
N GLY A 121 12.94 -16.24 -5.62
CA GLY A 121 11.95 -17.07 -6.30
C GLY A 121 10.62 -17.17 -5.55
N LEU A 122 10.31 -16.19 -4.71
CA LEU A 122 9.11 -16.19 -3.87
C LEU A 122 8.01 -15.31 -4.47
N PHE A 123 6.78 -15.76 -4.30
CA PHE A 123 5.60 -15.17 -4.93
C PHE A 123 5.08 -13.95 -4.16
N TYR A 124 4.72 -12.90 -4.90
CA TYR A 124 4.09 -11.70 -4.38
C TYR A 124 2.77 -11.40 -5.11
N LEU A 125 1.66 -11.43 -4.37
CA LEU A 125 0.32 -11.04 -4.83
C LEU A 125 -0.04 -9.66 -4.26
N THR A 126 -0.41 -8.74 -5.14
CA THR A 126 -1.00 -7.46 -4.74
C THR A 126 -2.49 -7.44 -5.05
N VAL A 127 -3.28 -7.00 -4.09
CA VAL A 127 -4.72 -6.73 -4.22
C VAL A 127 -4.94 -5.23 -4.08
N LEU A 128 -5.28 -4.57 -5.18
CA LEU A 128 -5.52 -3.13 -5.22
C LEU A 128 -6.95 -2.85 -4.80
N THR A 129 -7.17 -2.18 -3.67
CA THR A 129 -8.50 -1.77 -3.21
C THR A 129 -8.67 -0.26 -3.35
N ASP A 130 -9.91 0.23 -3.18
CA ASP A 130 -10.26 1.63 -3.35
C ASP A 130 -9.91 2.50 -2.12
N PRO A 131 -9.16 3.60 -2.28
CA PRO A 131 -8.31 3.97 -3.42
C PRO A 131 -6.87 3.44 -3.27
N THR A 132 -6.18 3.19 -4.37
CA THR A 132 -4.73 2.96 -4.38
C THR A 132 -4.06 4.01 -5.27
N THR A 133 -3.42 5.02 -4.68
CA THR A 133 -2.96 6.20 -5.43
C THR A 133 -1.55 6.66 -5.05
N GLY A 134 -0.99 7.56 -5.83
CA GLY A 134 0.26 8.27 -5.56
C GLY A 134 1.48 7.38 -5.48
N GLY A 135 2.33 7.63 -4.49
CA GLY A 135 3.58 6.90 -4.29
C GLY A 135 3.42 5.41 -4.00
N VAL A 136 2.25 4.97 -3.49
CA VAL A 136 1.95 3.56 -3.27
C VAL A 136 1.76 2.84 -4.60
N THR A 137 0.96 3.41 -5.52
CA THR A 137 0.81 2.88 -6.89
C THR A 137 2.12 2.92 -7.66
N ALA A 138 2.89 4.00 -7.54
CA ALA A 138 4.16 4.17 -8.26
C ALA A 138 5.32 3.34 -7.66
N SER A 139 5.04 2.40 -6.77
CA SER A 139 6.02 1.51 -6.16
C SER A 139 5.40 0.12 -5.88
N PHE A 140 5.52 -0.38 -4.69
CA PHE A 140 5.22 -1.76 -4.32
C PHE A 140 3.81 -2.26 -4.70
N ALA A 141 2.81 -1.40 -4.85
CA ALA A 141 1.47 -1.83 -5.26
C ALA A 141 1.44 -2.42 -6.69
N MET A 142 2.31 -1.92 -7.58
CA MET A 142 2.40 -2.37 -8.97
C MET A 142 3.62 -3.29 -9.23
N GLU A 143 4.23 -3.83 -8.17
CA GLU A 143 5.41 -4.71 -8.25
C GLU A 143 5.07 -6.19 -7.97
N GLY A 144 3.80 -6.56 -7.83
CA GLY A 144 3.37 -7.94 -7.65
C GLY A 144 3.60 -8.81 -8.87
N ASP A 145 3.91 -10.09 -8.68
CA ASP A 145 3.94 -11.09 -9.76
C ASP A 145 2.55 -11.29 -10.35
N ILE A 146 1.52 -11.19 -9.51
CA ILE A 146 0.12 -11.08 -9.90
C ILE A 146 -0.46 -9.85 -9.21
N ILE A 147 -1.19 -9.06 -9.98
CA ILE A 147 -1.86 -7.85 -9.52
C ILE A 147 -3.34 -8.01 -9.83
N ILE A 148 -4.17 -8.05 -8.80
CA ILE A 148 -5.63 -8.03 -8.94
C ILE A 148 -6.19 -6.73 -8.36
N ALA A 149 -7.36 -6.33 -8.79
CA ALA A 149 -7.99 -5.11 -8.31
C ALA A 149 -9.45 -5.35 -7.94
N GLU A 150 -9.91 -4.68 -6.91
CA GLU A 150 -11.32 -4.56 -6.59
C GLU A 150 -12.06 -3.83 -7.72
N SER A 151 -13.26 -4.30 -8.07
CA SER A 151 -14.08 -3.65 -9.09
C SER A 151 -14.33 -2.18 -8.74
N GLN A 152 -14.24 -1.31 -9.74
CA GLN A 152 -14.40 0.14 -9.61
C GLN A 152 -13.36 0.86 -8.73
N ALA A 153 -12.36 0.16 -8.20
CA ALA A 153 -11.29 0.79 -7.42
C ALA A 153 -10.59 1.89 -8.22
N LEU A 154 -10.33 3.00 -7.56
CA LEU A 154 -9.51 4.08 -8.10
C LEU A 154 -8.05 3.72 -7.92
N VAL A 155 -7.35 3.46 -9.03
CA VAL A 155 -5.93 3.15 -9.03
C VAL A 155 -5.20 4.11 -9.97
N GLY A 156 -4.31 4.94 -9.41
CA GLY A 156 -3.61 5.94 -10.23
C GLY A 156 -2.51 6.65 -9.49
N PHE A 157 -1.66 7.38 -10.21
CA PHE A 157 -0.57 8.16 -9.58
C PHE A 157 -1.04 9.55 -9.19
N ALA A 158 -1.45 10.37 -10.16
CA ALA A 158 -1.93 11.72 -9.92
C ALA A 158 -3.45 11.80 -9.99
N GLY A 159 -4.05 12.68 -9.22
CA GLY A 159 -5.49 12.94 -9.29
C GLY A 159 -5.92 13.48 -10.65
N ARG A 160 -7.13 13.13 -11.09
CA ARG A 160 -7.73 13.52 -12.37
C ARG A 160 -7.56 15.01 -12.68
N ARG A 161 -7.88 15.90 -11.72
CA ARG A 161 -7.73 17.36 -11.89
C ARG A 161 -6.32 17.79 -12.25
N VAL A 162 -5.31 17.17 -11.62
CA VAL A 162 -3.90 17.49 -11.87
C VAL A 162 -3.53 17.09 -13.29
N ILE A 163 -3.95 15.90 -13.73
CA ILE A 163 -3.66 15.40 -15.07
C ILE A 163 -4.35 16.30 -16.10
N GLU A 164 -5.66 16.52 -16.00
CA GLU A 164 -6.44 17.35 -16.94
C GLU A 164 -5.90 18.77 -17.04
N SER A 165 -5.49 19.39 -15.91
CA SER A 165 -4.89 20.72 -15.93
C SER A 165 -3.50 20.75 -16.59
N THR A 166 -2.77 19.63 -16.54
CA THR A 166 -1.41 19.52 -17.09
C THR A 166 -1.44 19.26 -18.61
N VAL A 167 -2.24 18.27 -19.02
CA VAL A 167 -2.34 17.89 -20.44
C VAL A 167 -3.35 18.72 -21.22
N ARG A 168 -4.21 19.47 -20.54
CA ARG A 168 -5.28 20.31 -21.09
C ARG A 168 -6.31 19.53 -21.95
N GLU A 169 -6.56 18.29 -21.58
CA GLU A 169 -7.53 17.41 -22.19
C GLU A 169 -8.46 16.82 -21.15
N GLN A 170 -9.69 16.50 -21.53
CA GLN A 170 -10.63 15.78 -20.68
C GLN A 170 -10.30 14.30 -20.71
N LEU A 171 -10.19 13.70 -19.54
CA LEU A 171 -9.95 12.26 -19.40
C LEU A 171 -11.26 11.47 -19.53
N PRO A 172 -11.24 10.24 -20.05
CA PRO A 172 -12.39 9.34 -20.03
C PRO A 172 -12.97 9.17 -18.63
N ASP A 173 -14.28 8.92 -18.52
CA ASP A 173 -14.94 8.80 -17.21
C ASP A 173 -14.43 7.61 -16.37
N ASN A 174 -14.04 6.53 -17.03
CA ASN A 174 -13.48 5.34 -16.42
C ASN A 174 -11.95 5.42 -16.21
N PHE A 175 -11.30 6.54 -16.58
CA PHE A 175 -9.86 6.70 -16.42
C PHE A 175 -9.41 6.45 -14.96
N GLN A 176 -8.36 5.66 -14.77
CA GLN A 176 -7.85 5.20 -13.47
C GLN A 176 -8.80 4.27 -12.70
N LYS A 177 -9.85 3.75 -13.29
CA LYS A 177 -10.63 2.65 -12.71
C LYS A 177 -9.95 1.30 -12.96
N ALA A 178 -10.22 0.33 -12.08
CA ALA A 178 -9.64 -1.00 -12.20
C ALA A 178 -9.89 -1.64 -13.58
N GLU A 179 -11.08 -1.46 -14.13
CA GLU A 179 -11.48 -1.96 -15.44
C GLU A 179 -10.65 -1.32 -16.58
N PHE A 180 -10.39 -0.01 -16.49
CA PHE A 180 -9.53 0.70 -17.45
C PHE A 180 -8.09 0.15 -17.40
N LEU A 181 -7.56 -0.08 -16.21
CA LEU A 181 -6.23 -0.65 -16.03
C LEU A 181 -6.12 -2.07 -16.59
N GLN A 182 -7.19 -2.84 -16.47
CA GLN A 182 -7.27 -4.18 -17.06
C GLN A 182 -7.23 -4.13 -18.58
N GLU A 183 -8.05 -3.31 -19.21
CA GLU A 183 -8.05 -3.12 -20.66
C GLU A 183 -6.67 -2.74 -21.21
N HIS A 184 -5.85 -2.07 -20.38
CA HIS A 184 -4.50 -1.65 -20.70
C HIS A 184 -3.39 -2.59 -20.20
N GLY A 185 -3.74 -3.74 -19.64
CA GLY A 185 -2.79 -4.79 -19.24
C GLY A 185 -2.02 -4.52 -17.92
N PHE A 186 -2.49 -3.60 -17.08
CA PHE A 186 -1.84 -3.29 -15.79
C PHE A 186 -2.24 -4.22 -14.66
N VAL A 187 -3.40 -4.85 -14.74
CA VAL A 187 -3.88 -5.83 -13.75
C VAL A 187 -4.14 -7.18 -14.38
N SER A 188 -3.87 -8.26 -13.65
CA SER A 188 -3.89 -9.62 -14.18
C SER A 188 -5.29 -10.25 -14.26
N PHE A 189 -6.24 -9.78 -13.43
CA PHE A 189 -7.61 -10.30 -13.38
C PHE A 189 -8.62 -9.17 -13.45
N PRO A 190 -9.57 -9.26 -14.37
CA PRO A 190 -10.47 -8.17 -14.69
C PRO A 190 -11.53 -7.92 -13.64
N ASN A 191 -12.18 -8.71 -13.15
CA ASN A 191 -13.31 -8.56 -12.25
C ASN A 191 -13.05 -9.49 -11.07
N GLY A 192 -12.13 -9.06 -10.24
CA GLY A 192 -11.84 -9.77 -9.02
C GLY A 192 -13.13 -9.84 -8.22
N VAL A 193 -13.77 -10.96 -8.28
CA VAL A 193 -14.81 -11.35 -7.34
C VAL A 193 -14.17 -11.40 -5.97
N ILE A 194 -14.05 -10.24 -5.34
CA ILE A 194 -14.18 -10.16 -3.91
C ILE A 194 -15.54 -9.49 -3.70
N ASP A 195 -16.59 -10.22 -4.00
CA ASP A 195 -17.86 -9.96 -3.34
C ASP A 195 -17.61 -10.17 -1.86
N ALA A 196 -17.45 -9.06 -1.15
CA ALA A 196 -17.51 -9.05 0.29
C ALA A 196 -18.98 -9.35 0.66
N GLY A 197 -19.35 -10.65 0.68
CA GLY A 197 -20.58 -11.11 1.28
C GLY A 197 -20.54 -10.93 2.80
#